data_0397491eafdce28a09edb64f9aeb21dc
#
_entry.id   0397491eafdce28a09edb64f9aeb21dc
#
_cell.length_a   1.000
_cell.length_b   1.000
_cell.length_c   1.000
_cell.angle_alpha   90.00
_cell.angle_beta   90.00
_cell.angle_gamma   90.00
#
_symmetry.space_group_name_H-M   'P 1'
#
loop_
_entity.id
_entity.type
_entity.pdbx_description
1 polymer ?
#
loop_
_entity_poly.entity_id
_entity_poly.type
_entity_poly.pdbx_seq_one_letter_code
_entity_poly.pdbx_strand_id
1 'polypeptide(L)'
;MKISQYASVKLVMIAIACSFAASASIQAREARVDSASVSSGNNARLVVTRAANFGSFEFIDLFVDGVQVADLGFNQKYDAVLSPGQHVVSITTEPNNYLEKPSERSVSAKPGQTYAFTAVWKDAEDVSLEQ
;
A
#
# COMPACT_ATOMS: atom_id res chain seq x y z
N MET A 1 -37.27 -61.31 -40.67
CA MET A 1 -36.74 -61.37 -42.04
C MET A 1 -36.18 -60.06 -42.46
N LYS A 2 -34.88 -60.03 -42.74
CA LYS A 2 -34.10 -59.05 -43.49
C LYS A 2 -33.71 -57.77 -42.81
N ILE A 3 -32.47 -57.64 -42.42
CA ILE A 3 -31.23 -57.26 -43.09
C ILE A 3 -31.00 -55.75 -42.81
N SER A 4 -30.14 -55.47 -41.89
CA SER A 4 -28.72 -55.12 -42.13
C SER A 4 -28.50 -53.99 -43.15
N GLN A 5 -28.14 -52.85 -42.64
CA GLN A 5 -27.17 -52.00 -43.32
C GLN A 5 -26.30 -51.32 -42.29
N TYR A 6 -25.12 -51.81 -42.20
CA TYR A 6 -24.01 -51.14 -41.53
C TYR A 6 -23.59 -49.93 -42.37
N ALA A 7 -23.90 -48.77 -41.95
CA ALA A 7 -23.28 -47.57 -42.52
C ALA A 7 -22.05 -47.20 -41.67
N SER A 8 -20.92 -47.46 -42.27
CA SER A 8 -19.61 -47.04 -41.77
C SER A 8 -19.58 -45.55 -41.55
N VAL A 9 -19.61 -45.14 -40.32
CA VAL A 9 -19.23 -43.78 -39.98
C VAL A 9 -17.74 -43.71 -39.84
N LYS A 10 -17.13 -43.10 -40.84
CA LYS A 10 -15.70 -42.79 -40.86
C LYS A 10 -15.40 -41.88 -39.68
N LEU A 11 -14.59 -42.40 -38.79
CA LEU A 11 -14.01 -41.66 -37.67
C LEU A 11 -13.03 -40.63 -38.23
N VAL A 12 -13.46 -39.39 -38.33
CA VAL A 12 -12.56 -38.28 -38.63
C VAL A 12 -11.92 -37.88 -37.31
N MET A 13 -10.72 -38.31 -37.10
CA MET A 13 -9.85 -37.84 -36.04
C MET A 13 -9.44 -36.41 -36.38
N ILE A 14 -10.12 -35.44 -35.81
CA ILE A 14 -9.61 -34.08 -35.80
C ILE A 14 -8.77 -33.96 -34.52
N ALA A 15 -7.49 -34.07 -34.68
CA ALA A 15 -6.52 -33.74 -33.66
C ALA A 15 -6.46 -32.21 -33.55
N ILE A 16 -7.22 -31.66 -32.59
CA ILE A 16 -7.05 -30.27 -32.19
C ILE A 16 -6.03 -30.25 -31.07
N ALA A 17 -4.78 -30.07 -31.47
CA ALA A 17 -3.73 -29.71 -30.53
C ALA A 17 -3.90 -28.26 -30.12
N CYS A 18 -4.68 -28.01 -29.10
CA CYS A 18 -4.68 -26.72 -28.40
C CYS A 18 -3.76 -26.81 -27.19
N SER A 19 -2.48 -26.64 -27.45
CA SER A 19 -1.48 -26.34 -26.45
C SER A 19 -1.61 -24.85 -26.09
N PHE A 20 -2.45 -24.52 -25.14
CA PHE A 20 -2.35 -23.25 -24.43
C PHE A 20 -2.10 -23.52 -22.95
N ALA A 21 -0.87 -23.87 -22.67
CA ALA A 21 -0.35 -23.72 -21.33
C ALA A 21 -0.04 -22.22 -21.11
N ALA A 22 -1.06 -21.43 -20.91
CA ALA A 22 -0.90 -20.13 -20.32
C ALA A 22 -0.83 -20.34 -18.81
N SER A 23 0.33 -20.73 -18.33
CA SER A 23 0.67 -20.61 -16.92
C SER A 23 0.74 -19.12 -16.61
N ALA A 24 -0.38 -18.55 -16.23
CA ALA A 24 -0.37 -17.26 -15.56
C ALA A 24 0.31 -17.48 -14.21
N SER A 25 1.60 -17.28 -14.17
CA SER A 25 2.34 -17.08 -12.95
C SER A 25 1.77 -15.84 -12.31
N ILE A 26 0.88 -16.02 -11.33
CA ILE A 26 0.58 -15.00 -10.37
C ILE A 26 1.86 -14.86 -9.55
N GLN A 27 2.78 -14.07 -10.05
CA GLN A 27 3.86 -13.58 -9.23
C GLN A 27 3.21 -12.66 -8.21
N ALA A 28 3.09 -13.17 -6.99
CA ALA A 28 2.93 -12.32 -5.84
C ALA A 28 4.05 -11.28 -5.93
N ARG A 29 3.68 -10.09 -6.33
CA ARG A 29 4.57 -8.96 -6.32
C ARG A 29 4.77 -8.64 -4.86
N GLU A 30 5.73 -9.31 -4.22
CA GLU A 30 6.33 -8.77 -3.02
C GLU A 30 6.70 -7.35 -3.39
N ALA A 31 6.04 -6.42 -2.74
CA ALA A 31 6.46 -5.04 -2.76
C ALA A 31 7.84 -5.03 -2.10
N ARG A 32 8.86 -5.28 -2.91
CA ARG A 32 10.20 -4.83 -2.57
C ARG A 32 10.07 -3.34 -2.41
N VAL A 33 10.11 -2.93 -1.18
CA VAL A 33 10.51 -1.58 -0.86
C VAL A 33 11.98 -1.54 -1.29
N ASP A 34 12.19 -1.40 -2.59
CA ASP A 34 13.47 -0.97 -3.09
C ASP A 34 13.71 0.36 -2.39
N SER A 35 14.69 0.34 -1.50
CA SER A 35 15.36 1.55 -1.09
C SER A 35 16.04 2.10 -2.33
N ALA A 36 15.22 2.58 -3.26
CA ALA A 36 15.68 3.39 -4.36
C ALA A 36 16.41 4.53 -3.68
N SER A 37 17.70 4.55 -3.84
CA SER A 37 18.52 5.72 -3.59
C SER A 37 17.95 6.84 -4.42
N VAL A 38 16.96 7.51 -3.85
CA VAL A 38 16.26 8.60 -4.47
C VAL A 38 17.30 9.65 -4.73
N SER A 39 17.53 9.94 -6.00
CA SER A 39 18.24 11.11 -6.46
C SER A 39 17.69 12.32 -5.72
N SER A 40 18.36 12.72 -4.67
CA SER A 40 17.93 13.75 -3.72
C SER A 40 17.89 15.16 -4.31
N GLY A 41 18.06 15.29 -5.65
CA GLY A 41 18.21 16.60 -6.27
C GLY A 41 16.95 17.44 -6.33
N ASN A 42 15.80 16.84 -6.58
CA ASN A 42 14.56 17.58 -6.89
C ASN A 42 13.36 17.28 -6.02
N ASN A 43 13.46 16.35 -5.07
CA ASN A 43 12.35 15.95 -4.20
C ASN A 43 12.68 16.20 -2.74
N ALA A 44 11.63 16.29 -1.91
CA ALA A 44 11.72 16.23 -0.47
C ALA A 44 11.61 14.78 0.01
N ARG A 45 11.81 14.57 1.31
CA ARG A 45 11.63 13.29 1.98
C ARG A 45 10.65 13.45 3.13
N LEU A 46 9.70 12.55 3.25
CA LEU A 46 8.78 12.49 4.38
C LEU A 46 9.11 11.26 5.21
N VAL A 47 9.32 11.46 6.50
CA VAL A 47 9.52 10.40 7.48
C VAL A 47 8.46 10.54 8.56
N VAL A 48 7.69 9.51 8.81
CA VAL A 48 6.72 9.48 9.92
C VAL A 48 7.00 8.25 10.76
N THR A 49 7.29 8.48 12.04
CA THR A 49 7.58 7.43 13.02
C THR A 49 6.41 7.31 13.97
N ARG A 50 5.99 6.08 14.26
CA ARG A 50 5.00 5.81 15.29
C ARG A 50 5.67 5.72 16.65
N ALA A 51 5.21 6.52 17.61
CA ALA A 51 5.69 6.42 18.99
C ALA A 51 5.24 5.11 19.65
N ALA A 52 5.99 4.64 20.63
CA ALA A 52 5.67 3.39 21.34
C ALA A 52 4.44 3.50 22.25
N ASN A 53 3.95 4.72 22.55
CA ASN A 53 2.87 4.95 23.48
C ASN A 53 1.48 4.55 22.96
N PHE A 54 1.35 4.15 21.69
CA PHE A 54 0.10 3.60 21.13
C PHE A 54 -0.20 2.15 21.54
N GLY A 55 0.70 1.49 22.28
CA GLY A 55 0.55 0.06 22.54
C GLY A 55 0.86 -0.80 21.29
N SER A 56 0.54 -2.08 21.34
CA SER A 56 0.91 -3.05 20.29
C SER A 56 -0.24 -3.39 19.34
N PHE A 57 -1.47 -3.05 19.69
CA PHE A 57 -2.68 -3.49 18.96
C PHE A 57 -3.29 -2.43 18.05
N GLU A 58 -2.88 -1.18 18.17
CA GLU A 58 -3.39 -0.11 17.35
C GLU A 58 -2.45 0.20 16.18
N PHE A 59 -3.03 0.58 15.07
CA PHE A 59 -2.32 1.05 13.89
C PHE A 59 -2.55 2.55 13.72
N ILE A 60 -1.61 3.20 13.07
CA ILE A 60 -1.75 4.58 12.64
C ILE A 60 -1.91 4.58 11.13
N ASP A 61 -3.07 4.97 10.66
CA ASP A 61 -3.32 5.22 9.26
C ASP A 61 -2.73 6.56 8.88
N LEU A 62 -1.78 6.55 7.97
CA LEU A 62 -1.09 7.72 7.46
C LEU A 62 -1.64 8.12 6.10
N PHE A 63 -1.99 9.39 5.96
CA PHE A 63 -2.47 9.95 4.71
C PHE A 63 -1.58 11.10 4.25
N VAL A 64 -1.41 11.22 2.96
CA VAL A 64 -0.82 12.38 2.29
C VAL A 64 -1.81 12.89 1.26
N ASP A 65 -2.18 14.15 1.37
CA ASP A 65 -3.19 14.79 0.51
C ASP A 65 -4.52 14.02 0.44
N GLY A 66 -4.93 13.42 1.57
CA GLY A 66 -6.15 12.63 1.70
C GLY A 66 -6.06 11.19 1.14
N VAL A 67 -4.90 10.79 0.65
CA VAL A 67 -4.66 9.41 0.17
C VAL A 67 -3.92 8.63 1.25
N GLN A 68 -4.45 7.48 1.66
CA GLN A 68 -3.77 6.58 2.58
C GLN A 68 -2.51 6.01 1.92
N VAL A 69 -1.36 6.22 2.58
CA VAL A 69 -0.06 5.81 2.08
C VAL A 69 0.61 4.73 2.92
N ALA A 70 0.18 4.57 4.17
CA ALA A 70 0.70 3.52 5.07
C ALA A 70 -0.21 3.28 6.27
N ASP A 71 -0.08 2.06 6.82
CA ASP A 71 -0.58 1.65 8.12
C ASP A 71 0.64 1.36 9.00
N LEU A 72 0.82 2.14 10.05
CA LEU A 72 2.00 2.04 10.90
C LEU A 72 1.66 1.25 12.17
N GLY A 73 2.12 0.02 12.23
CA GLY A 73 2.10 -0.81 13.43
C GLY A 73 3.25 -0.52 14.39
N PHE A 74 3.37 -1.34 15.42
CA PHE A 74 4.42 -1.20 16.44
C PHE A 74 5.82 -1.23 15.82
N ASN A 75 6.68 -0.28 16.21
CA ASN A 75 8.05 -0.10 15.70
C ASN A 75 8.17 0.16 14.20
N GLN A 76 7.09 0.55 13.54
CA GLN A 76 7.13 0.88 12.12
C GLN A 76 7.31 2.38 11.89
N LYS A 77 7.85 2.70 10.73
CA LYS A 77 7.98 4.05 10.21
C LYS A 77 7.66 4.08 8.72
N TYR A 78 7.11 5.17 8.28
CA TYR A 78 7.00 5.51 6.88
C TYR A 78 8.18 6.37 6.46
N ASP A 79 8.75 6.09 5.31
CA ASP A 79 9.91 6.81 4.79
C ASP A 79 9.82 6.82 3.27
N ALA A 80 9.45 7.94 2.71
CA ALA A 80 9.21 8.05 1.28
C ALA A 80 9.55 9.44 0.72
N VAL A 81 9.59 9.48 -0.59
CA VAL A 81 9.78 10.71 -1.36
C VAL A 81 8.50 11.52 -1.33
N LEU A 82 8.66 12.83 -1.14
CA LEU A 82 7.58 13.80 -1.23
C LEU A 82 7.91 14.78 -2.37
N SER A 83 6.97 14.97 -3.29
CA SER A 83 7.14 15.95 -4.36
C SER A 83 7.27 17.36 -3.79
N PRO A 84 7.97 18.29 -4.44
CA PRO A 84 7.95 19.68 -4.02
C PRO A 84 6.55 20.28 -4.13
N GLY A 85 6.18 21.10 -3.15
CA GLY A 85 4.86 21.76 -3.14
C GLY A 85 4.20 21.76 -1.77
N GLN A 86 2.92 22.10 -1.75
CA GLN A 86 2.10 22.07 -0.54
C GLN A 86 1.47 20.69 -0.39
N HIS A 87 1.60 20.11 0.79
CA HIS A 87 1.03 18.82 1.14
C HIS A 87 0.34 18.91 2.50
N VAL A 88 -0.66 18.05 2.70
CA VAL A 88 -1.29 17.83 3.99
C VAL A 88 -0.97 16.40 4.41
N VAL A 89 -0.26 16.27 5.51
CA VAL A 89 0.00 14.98 6.15
C VAL A 89 -0.97 14.82 7.30
N SER A 90 -1.74 13.75 7.31
CA SER A 90 -2.71 13.48 8.38
C SER A 90 -2.61 12.04 8.87
N ILE A 91 -3.00 11.84 10.12
CA ILE A 91 -3.06 10.53 10.77
C ILE A 91 -4.40 10.33 11.45
N THR A 92 -4.82 9.07 11.50
CA THR A 92 -5.92 8.55 12.33
C THR A 92 -5.45 7.27 13.02
N THR A 93 -6.20 6.78 13.99
CA THR A 93 -5.98 5.46 14.58
C THR A 93 -6.91 4.42 13.97
N GLU A 94 -6.43 3.16 13.90
CA GLU A 94 -7.25 2.02 13.52
C GLU A 94 -7.06 0.89 14.56
N PRO A 95 -8.11 0.42 15.21
CA PRO A 95 -9.49 0.90 15.13
C PRO A 95 -9.70 2.26 15.81
N ASN A 96 -10.48 3.15 15.20
CA ASN A 96 -10.85 4.44 15.80
C ASN A 96 -12.03 4.26 16.76
N ASN A 97 -11.76 3.67 17.92
CA ASN A 97 -12.77 3.35 18.93
C ASN A 97 -13.30 4.58 19.67
N TYR A 98 -12.56 5.68 19.63
CA TYR A 98 -12.88 6.90 20.38
C TYR A 98 -13.40 8.02 19.49
N LEU A 99 -13.63 7.75 18.20
CA LEU A 99 -14.10 8.73 17.20
C LEU A 99 -13.17 9.97 17.11
N GLU A 100 -11.89 9.71 17.19
CA GLU A 100 -10.86 10.73 17.14
C GLU A 100 -10.88 11.48 15.82
N LYS A 101 -10.56 12.75 15.90
CA LYS A 101 -10.36 13.56 14.70
C LYS A 101 -8.98 13.32 14.13
N PRO A 102 -8.84 13.31 12.79
CA PRO A 102 -7.54 13.25 12.16
C PRO A 102 -6.63 14.38 12.68
N SER A 103 -5.38 14.03 12.99
CA SER A 103 -4.35 15.04 13.25
C SER A 103 -3.69 15.42 11.94
N GLU A 104 -3.66 16.70 11.61
CA GLU A 104 -3.18 17.20 10.33
C GLU A 104 -2.01 18.16 10.49
N ARG A 105 -1.08 18.11 9.53
CA ARG A 105 0.03 19.06 9.38
C ARG A 105 0.19 19.46 7.91
N SER A 106 0.23 20.76 7.67
CA SER A 106 0.59 21.31 6.37
C SER A 106 2.11 21.35 6.23
N VAL A 107 2.61 20.83 5.11
CA VAL A 107 4.02 20.76 4.78
C VAL A 107 4.27 21.48 3.47
N SER A 108 5.13 22.52 3.50
CA SER A 108 5.64 23.14 2.28
C SER A 108 6.93 22.44 1.87
N ALA A 109 6.80 21.38 1.09
CA ALA A 109 7.90 20.52 0.70
C ALA A 109 8.86 21.24 -0.26
N LYS A 110 10.12 21.32 0.11
CA LYS A 110 11.20 21.92 -0.68
C LYS A 110 12.18 20.84 -1.11
N PRO A 111 12.73 20.91 -2.32
CA PRO A 111 13.75 19.98 -2.78
C PRO A 111 14.91 19.81 -1.79
N GLY A 112 15.36 18.58 -1.58
CA GLY A 112 16.46 18.23 -0.70
C GLY A 112 16.16 18.33 0.80
N GLN A 113 14.95 18.72 1.21
CA GLN A 113 14.56 18.78 2.62
C GLN A 113 13.93 17.48 3.09
N THR A 114 14.18 17.15 4.36
CA THR A 114 13.51 16.04 5.06
C THR A 114 12.54 16.61 6.09
N TYR A 115 11.31 16.13 6.04
CA TYR A 115 10.25 16.45 6.98
C TYR A 115 10.00 15.21 7.82
N ALA A 116 10.37 15.29 9.10
CA ALA A 116 10.24 14.18 10.04
C ALA A 116 9.17 14.50 11.07
N PHE A 117 8.23 13.58 11.23
CA PHE A 117 7.17 13.66 12.22
C PHE A 117 7.14 12.41 13.07
N THR A 118 6.66 12.59 14.30
CA THR A 118 6.35 11.49 15.20
C THR A 118 4.86 11.50 15.48
N ALA A 119 4.18 10.41 15.19
CA ALA A 119 2.81 10.19 15.61
C ALA A 119 2.82 9.82 17.09
N VAL A 120 2.14 10.60 17.91
CA VAL A 120 2.06 10.40 19.36
C VAL A 120 0.61 10.39 19.84
N TRP A 121 0.34 9.62 20.89
CA TRP A 121 -0.89 9.67 21.63
C TRP A 121 -0.77 10.73 22.71
N LYS A 122 -1.59 11.77 22.66
CA LYS A 122 -1.55 12.86 23.66
C LYS A 122 -2.35 12.52 24.90
N ASP A 123 -3.55 12.01 24.70
CA ASP A 123 -4.44 11.56 25.76
C ASP A 123 -5.39 10.47 25.20
N ALA A 124 -6.42 10.11 25.94
CA ALA A 124 -7.31 9.01 25.57
C ALA A 124 -8.13 9.29 24.28
N GLU A 125 -8.17 10.52 23.81
CA GLU A 125 -9.03 10.93 22.70
C GLU A 125 -8.31 11.73 21.60
N ASP A 126 -6.99 11.93 21.72
CA ASP A 126 -6.27 12.84 20.82
C ASP A 126 -4.92 12.28 20.35
N VAL A 127 -4.78 12.13 19.06
CA VAL A 127 -3.52 11.79 18.38
C VAL A 127 -2.90 13.02 17.76
N SER A 128 -1.59 13.08 17.70
CA SER A 128 -0.88 14.25 17.19
C SER A 128 0.32 13.86 16.34
N LEU A 129 0.57 14.63 15.28
CA LEU A 129 1.84 14.66 14.57
C LEU A 129 2.74 15.72 15.19
N GLU A 130 3.86 15.31 15.76
CA GLU A 130 4.88 16.20 16.33
C GLU A 130 6.12 16.21 15.44
N GLN A 131 6.77 17.37 15.33
CA GLN A 131 7.99 17.57 14.54
C GLN A 131 9.19 17.68 15.46
#